data_7105c4cdd4ba7a99e8b090d3b6708c27
#
_entry.id   7105c4cdd4ba7a99e8b090d3b6708c27
#
_cell.length_a   1.000
_cell.length_b   1.000
_cell.length_c   1.000
_cell.angle_alpha   90.00
_cell.angle_beta   90.00
_cell.angle_gamma   90.00
#
_symmetry.space_group_name_H-M   'P 1'
#
loop_
_entity.id
_entity.type
_entity.pdbx_description
1 polymer ?
#
loop_
_entity_poly.entity_id
_entity_poly.type
_entity_poly.pdbx_seq_one_letter_code
_entity_poly.pdbx_strand_id
1 'polypeptide(L)'
;MTTTKHTLIRSLLLAAAFLPLGAAQAQTLRWASQGDPQTMDPHSQNEQLTNSMNGQVYEFLVGRDRQLNLVPQLAIEWKQTSPLQWTMKLRPNVKFHDGTPFTADDVVYSINRAKLPTSQLATYANAVGEVKKIDDLTVEFNLSQVNPIFLQHINTLNIMSKSWSEKHNVTKPLDFKNKEESFAAYNANGTGPYMLVKREPDVKTTYKRNPNWWGKFDGNVQEVVYTPIKQDATRVAALLSGEVDFVLDPPPRDLERLRGSGQVKVLDGLENRIVFIGMDQGRDELLYSSVKGKNPFKDVRVRRALYQAIDIETIKTKLMNGQAIPTGAVVPSPLGSFNDPEIEKRLPYDLNAARKLMADAGYADGFSVTLDCPNNRYINDEKICLALAAMWAQLKLKVNVNAMPRSNYFPKLEKLDTSLYMLGWGGSITDAETTFTPIYRNRGDKGIGAYNYGNYTDDKLDAVAAASSKEADPDKRKALIKQAFLLHNDAVHHIPLHRQFIPWAERTNVAAVHRAVNWLEWQWVTIK
;
A
#
# COMPACT_ATOMS: atom_id res chain seq x y z
N MET A 1 -61.18 61.02 -56.09
CA MET A 1 -60.18 61.82 -55.35
C MET A 1 -60.06 61.25 -53.96
N THR A 2 -59.19 60.32 -53.77
CA THR A 2 -58.90 59.70 -52.49
C THR A 2 -57.43 59.29 -52.43
N THR A 3 -56.69 59.95 -51.59
CA THR A 3 -55.29 59.82 -51.35
C THR A 3 -55.02 58.69 -50.33
N THR A 4 -54.32 57.65 -50.72
CA THR A 4 -53.92 56.58 -49.85
C THR A 4 -52.53 56.91 -49.24
N LYS A 5 -52.45 56.89 -47.89
CA LYS A 5 -51.20 57.03 -47.14
C LYS A 5 -50.57 55.69 -46.93
N HIS A 6 -49.37 55.42 -47.40
CA HIS A 6 -48.56 54.24 -47.10
C HIS A 6 -47.81 54.47 -45.76
N THR A 7 -48.05 53.57 -44.79
CA THR A 7 -47.32 53.52 -43.51
C THR A 7 -46.23 52.46 -43.64
N LEU A 8 -44.97 52.85 -43.59
CA LEU A 8 -43.83 51.95 -43.54
C LEU A 8 -43.64 51.46 -42.09
N ILE A 9 -43.82 50.16 -41.84
CA ILE A 9 -43.46 49.50 -40.59
C ILE A 9 -41.97 49.08 -40.73
N ARG A 10 -41.09 49.67 -39.94
CA ARG A 10 -39.69 49.22 -39.77
C ARG A 10 -39.67 48.08 -38.75
N SER A 11 -39.41 46.86 -39.22
CA SER A 11 -39.16 45.70 -38.38
C SER A 11 -37.71 45.72 -37.89
N LEU A 12 -37.47 45.98 -36.60
CA LEU A 12 -36.19 45.78 -35.94
C LEU A 12 -36.01 44.28 -35.69
N LEU A 13 -35.10 43.64 -36.41
CA LEU A 13 -34.61 42.29 -36.10
C LEU A 13 -33.58 42.42 -34.96
N LEU A 14 -33.96 42.03 -33.73
CA LEU A 14 -33.04 41.75 -32.63
C LEU A 14 -32.32 40.43 -32.94
N ALA A 15 -31.09 40.49 -33.41
CA ALA A 15 -30.21 39.34 -33.45
C ALA A 15 -29.73 39.01 -32.03
N ALA A 16 -30.40 38.07 -31.35
CA ALA A 16 -29.89 37.49 -30.11
C ALA A 16 -28.64 36.67 -30.42
N ALA A 17 -27.47 37.21 -30.09
CA ALA A 17 -26.22 36.47 -30.12
C ALA A 17 -26.28 35.36 -29.05
N PHE A 18 -26.60 34.15 -29.47
CA PHE A 18 -26.35 32.94 -28.68
C PHE A 18 -24.83 32.75 -28.61
N LEU A 19 -24.20 33.29 -27.55
CA LEU A 19 -22.88 32.80 -27.15
C LEU A 19 -23.06 31.34 -26.70
N PRO A 20 -22.39 30.37 -27.32
CA PRO A 20 -22.37 29.02 -26.77
C PRO A 20 -21.70 29.15 -25.41
N LEU A 21 -22.44 28.99 -24.32
CA LEU A 21 -21.83 28.57 -23.06
C LEU A 21 -21.14 27.23 -23.38
N GLY A 22 -19.84 27.27 -23.65
CA GLY A 22 -19.01 26.09 -23.67
C GLY A 22 -19.21 25.40 -22.34
N ALA A 23 -19.99 24.33 -22.32
CA ALA A 23 -20.03 23.44 -21.19
C ALA A 23 -18.57 23.06 -20.96
N ALA A 24 -17.97 23.57 -19.89
CA ALA A 24 -16.66 23.14 -19.44
C ALA A 24 -16.77 21.64 -19.27
N GLN A 25 -16.23 20.89 -20.23
CA GLN A 25 -16.29 19.44 -20.23
C GLN A 25 -15.59 19.01 -18.93
N ALA A 26 -16.35 18.36 -18.04
CA ALA A 26 -15.84 17.95 -16.74
C ALA A 26 -14.56 17.17 -16.96
N GLN A 27 -13.46 17.64 -16.38
CA GLN A 27 -12.15 17.00 -16.54
C GLN A 27 -12.17 15.67 -15.78
N THR A 28 -12.51 14.59 -16.50
CA THR A 28 -12.61 13.23 -15.93
C THR A 28 -11.27 12.51 -16.11
N LEU A 29 -10.67 12.07 -15.01
CA LEU A 29 -9.53 11.17 -15.01
C LEU A 29 -10.01 9.72 -15.03
N ARG A 30 -9.79 9.01 -16.13
CA ARG A 30 -10.04 7.57 -16.26
C ARG A 30 -8.73 6.84 -16.06
N TRP A 31 -8.66 5.98 -15.06
CA TRP A 31 -7.42 5.28 -14.79
C TRP A 31 -7.63 3.81 -14.41
N ALA A 32 -6.58 3.01 -14.59
CA ALA A 32 -6.62 1.59 -14.36
C ALA A 32 -5.38 1.09 -13.60
N SER A 33 -5.57 -0.01 -12.91
CA SER A 33 -4.55 -0.86 -12.31
C SER A 33 -4.97 -2.33 -12.45
N GLN A 34 -4.06 -3.25 -12.17
CA GLN A 34 -4.33 -4.69 -12.28
C GLN A 34 -5.29 -5.23 -11.22
N GLY A 35 -5.49 -4.54 -10.11
CA GLY A 35 -6.35 -4.99 -9.01
C GLY A 35 -7.42 -3.99 -8.63
N ASP A 36 -8.37 -4.38 -7.78
CA ASP A 36 -9.40 -3.52 -7.21
C ASP A 36 -9.07 -3.15 -5.76
N PRO A 37 -9.45 -1.94 -5.23
CA PRO A 37 -9.39 -1.68 -3.80
C PRO A 37 -10.26 -2.69 -3.06
N GLN A 38 -9.79 -3.20 -1.92
CA GLN A 38 -10.48 -4.30 -1.24
C GLN A 38 -11.71 -3.84 -0.48
N THR A 39 -11.70 -2.61 0.01
CA THR A 39 -12.77 -2.00 0.81
C THR A 39 -12.61 -0.49 0.84
N MET A 40 -13.71 0.22 1.16
CA MET A 40 -13.67 1.65 1.49
C MET A 40 -13.62 1.89 3.01
N ASP A 41 -13.60 0.83 3.84
CA ASP A 41 -13.32 0.96 5.27
C ASP A 41 -11.81 1.17 5.49
N PRO A 42 -11.38 2.38 5.93
CA PRO A 42 -9.97 2.75 5.95
C PRO A 42 -9.15 2.06 7.05
N HIS A 43 -9.78 1.35 7.98
CA HIS A 43 -9.09 0.67 9.09
C HIS A 43 -9.06 -0.85 8.95
N SER A 44 -9.84 -1.43 8.04
CA SER A 44 -10.00 -2.88 7.95
C SER A 44 -8.89 -3.57 7.16
N GLN A 45 -8.24 -2.86 6.24
CA GLN A 45 -7.24 -3.45 5.34
C GLN A 45 -6.03 -2.52 5.18
N ASN A 46 -4.83 -3.09 5.29
CA ASN A 46 -3.56 -2.39 5.05
C ASN A 46 -2.96 -2.86 3.73
N GLU A 47 -3.60 -2.49 2.62
CA GLU A 47 -3.16 -2.80 1.26
C GLU A 47 -3.01 -1.50 0.47
N GLN A 48 -1.92 -1.37 -0.30
CA GLN A 48 -1.49 -0.08 -0.85
C GLN A 48 -2.49 0.57 -1.80
N LEU A 49 -3.10 -0.18 -2.75
CA LEU A 49 -4.10 0.40 -3.65
C LEU A 49 -5.35 0.82 -2.86
N THR A 50 -5.76 0.00 -1.90
CA THR A 50 -6.87 0.30 -0.98
C THR A 50 -6.57 1.56 -0.17
N ASN A 51 -5.37 1.67 0.41
CA ASN A 51 -4.94 2.85 1.15
C ASN A 51 -4.87 4.11 0.27
N SER A 52 -4.36 3.98 -0.97
CA SER A 52 -4.29 5.08 -1.94
C SER A 52 -5.68 5.60 -2.33
N MET A 53 -6.64 4.70 -2.55
CA MET A 53 -8.02 5.07 -2.89
C MET A 53 -8.76 5.68 -1.69
N ASN A 54 -8.57 5.11 -0.49
CA ASN A 54 -9.12 5.65 0.75
C ASN A 54 -8.52 7.01 1.09
N GLY A 55 -7.22 7.23 0.84
CA GLY A 55 -6.54 8.51 1.06
C GLY A 55 -7.04 9.68 0.19
N GLN A 56 -7.86 9.42 -0.85
CA GLN A 56 -8.53 10.47 -1.61
C GLN A 56 -9.83 10.95 -0.93
N VAL A 57 -10.39 10.10 -0.08
CA VAL A 57 -11.67 10.30 0.60
C VAL A 57 -11.47 10.71 2.05
N TYR A 58 -10.56 10.03 2.74
CA TYR A 58 -10.21 10.29 4.14
C TYR A 58 -8.88 11.02 4.22
N GLU A 59 -8.66 11.73 5.31
CA GLU A 59 -7.41 12.43 5.58
C GLU A 59 -6.78 11.96 6.90
N PHE A 60 -5.50 12.28 7.05
CA PHE A 60 -4.72 12.04 8.26
C PHE A 60 -4.61 13.31 9.11
N LEU A 61 -4.19 13.19 10.36
CA LEU A 61 -3.79 14.38 11.14
C LEU A 61 -2.55 15.05 10.54
N VAL A 62 -1.56 14.24 10.16
CA VAL A 62 -0.32 14.67 9.52
C VAL A 62 -0.26 14.06 8.13
N GLY A 63 -0.12 14.88 7.10
CA GLY A 63 -0.02 14.47 5.70
C GLY A 63 1.41 14.35 5.20
N ARG A 64 1.56 14.15 3.88
CA ARG A 64 2.86 14.18 3.19
C ARG A 64 2.79 15.01 1.92
N ASP A 65 3.83 15.80 1.69
CA ASP A 65 3.99 16.55 0.44
C ASP A 65 4.44 15.66 -0.75
N ARG A 66 4.76 16.28 -1.88
CA ARG A 66 5.23 15.58 -3.09
C ARG A 66 6.55 14.85 -2.90
N GLN A 67 7.39 15.31 -1.97
CA GLN A 67 8.69 14.74 -1.60
C GLN A 67 8.61 13.77 -0.42
N LEU A 68 7.39 13.46 0.06
CA LEU A 68 7.11 12.61 1.21
C LEU A 68 7.52 13.21 2.58
N ASN A 69 7.79 14.50 2.67
CA ASN A 69 7.98 15.16 3.95
C ASN A 69 6.66 15.24 4.71
N LEU A 70 6.72 15.13 6.03
CA LEU A 70 5.56 15.30 6.90
C LEU A 70 5.11 16.76 6.91
N VAL A 71 3.83 16.98 6.64
CA VAL A 71 3.22 18.32 6.57
C VAL A 71 1.90 18.37 7.35
N PRO A 72 1.45 19.55 7.81
CA PRO A 72 0.13 19.73 8.39
C PRO A 72 -0.99 19.28 7.44
N GLN A 73 -1.98 18.53 7.98
CA GLN A 73 -3.20 18.18 7.26
C GLN A 73 -4.42 18.50 8.13
N LEU A 74 -5.07 17.55 8.79
CA LEU A 74 -6.14 17.83 9.75
C LEU A 74 -5.63 18.39 11.07
N ALA A 75 -4.38 18.11 11.46
CA ALA A 75 -3.67 18.86 12.48
C ALA A 75 -2.83 19.96 11.82
N ILE A 76 -2.89 21.18 12.37
CA ILE A 76 -2.15 22.35 11.88
C ILE A 76 -0.87 22.61 12.67
N GLU A 77 -0.80 22.11 13.90
CA GLU A 77 0.33 22.26 14.81
C GLU A 77 0.42 21.01 15.72
N TRP A 78 1.63 20.63 16.08
CA TRP A 78 1.88 19.58 17.06
C TRP A 78 3.13 19.89 17.88
N LYS A 79 3.12 19.42 19.13
CA LYS A 79 4.23 19.61 20.05
C LYS A 79 4.40 18.37 20.91
N GLN A 80 5.62 17.89 21.02
CA GLN A 80 5.99 16.92 22.05
C GLN A 80 6.19 17.67 23.37
N THR A 81 5.31 17.44 24.35
CA THR A 81 5.32 18.13 25.66
C THR A 81 6.13 17.37 26.69
N SER A 82 6.31 16.05 26.49
CA SER A 82 7.23 15.18 27.23
C SER A 82 7.65 14.00 26.35
N PRO A 83 8.61 13.17 26.75
CA PRO A 83 8.99 11.96 25.99
C PRO A 83 7.81 11.02 25.67
N LEU A 84 6.75 11.06 26.49
CA LEU A 84 5.56 10.21 26.37
C LEU A 84 4.29 10.98 26.03
N GLN A 85 4.38 12.26 25.68
CA GLN A 85 3.17 13.07 25.47
C GLN A 85 3.31 14.01 24.28
N TRP A 86 2.26 14.04 23.44
CA TRP A 86 2.11 14.93 22.32
C TRP A 86 0.77 15.66 22.38
N THR A 87 0.77 16.93 22.01
CA THR A 87 -0.45 17.72 21.82
C THR A 87 -0.56 18.13 20.36
N MET A 88 -1.76 18.04 19.79
CA MET A 88 -2.05 18.47 18.42
C MET A 88 -3.22 19.43 18.38
N LYS A 89 -3.07 20.52 17.62
CA LYS A 89 -4.17 21.45 17.30
C LYS A 89 -4.77 21.07 15.95
N LEU A 90 -6.08 20.94 15.93
CA LEU A 90 -6.84 20.55 14.76
C LEU A 90 -7.21 21.76 13.90
N ARG A 91 -7.40 21.51 12.61
CA ARG A 91 -7.80 22.51 11.62
C ARG A 91 -9.26 22.91 11.87
N PRO A 92 -9.54 24.22 12.08
CA PRO A 92 -10.91 24.68 12.25
C PRO A 92 -11.70 24.66 10.92
N ASN A 93 -13.03 24.64 11.02
CA ASN A 93 -13.98 24.73 9.90
C ASN A 93 -13.88 23.62 8.85
N VAL A 94 -13.25 22.49 9.15
CA VAL A 94 -13.27 21.31 8.30
C VAL A 94 -14.62 20.60 8.44
N LYS A 95 -15.13 20.11 7.30
CA LYS A 95 -16.39 19.34 7.25
C LYS A 95 -16.16 18.01 6.56
N PHE A 96 -16.86 17.01 7.05
CA PHE A 96 -17.02 15.75 6.33
C PHE A 96 -17.86 15.94 5.07
N HIS A 97 -17.84 14.97 4.16
CA HIS A 97 -18.56 15.02 2.88
C HIS A 97 -20.07 15.18 3.03
N ASP A 98 -20.64 14.72 4.14
CA ASP A 98 -22.06 14.91 4.48
C ASP A 98 -22.38 16.26 5.12
N GLY A 99 -21.36 17.13 5.27
CA GLY A 99 -21.49 18.47 5.84
C GLY A 99 -21.35 18.55 7.36
N THR A 100 -21.23 17.43 8.07
CA THR A 100 -21.00 17.44 9.53
C THR A 100 -19.60 17.97 9.87
N PRO A 101 -19.43 18.71 11.00
CA PRO A 101 -18.15 19.26 11.35
C PRO A 101 -17.16 18.18 11.82
N PHE A 102 -15.89 18.36 11.51
CA PHE A 102 -14.78 17.58 12.05
C PHE A 102 -14.33 18.17 13.39
N THR A 103 -14.16 17.31 14.40
CA THR A 103 -13.75 17.69 15.75
C THR A 103 -12.80 16.68 16.37
N ALA A 104 -12.32 16.97 17.58
CA ALA A 104 -11.50 16.08 18.41
C ALA A 104 -12.20 14.76 18.74
N ASP A 105 -13.54 14.73 18.81
CA ASP A 105 -14.30 13.49 19.04
C ASP A 105 -14.09 12.48 17.90
N ASP A 106 -13.98 12.95 16.65
CA ASP A 106 -13.71 12.10 15.49
C ASP A 106 -12.29 11.52 15.52
N VAL A 107 -11.32 12.30 16.01
CA VAL A 107 -9.94 11.83 16.19
C VAL A 107 -9.89 10.73 17.24
N VAL A 108 -10.47 10.97 18.43
CA VAL A 108 -10.53 9.98 19.54
C VAL A 108 -11.22 8.71 19.05
N TYR A 109 -12.36 8.86 18.38
CA TYR A 109 -13.10 7.74 17.80
C TYR A 109 -12.24 6.94 16.81
N SER A 110 -11.62 7.62 15.86
CA SER A 110 -10.86 6.96 14.77
C SER A 110 -9.66 6.19 15.28
N ILE A 111 -8.88 6.77 16.18
CA ILE A 111 -7.72 6.11 16.78
C ILE A 111 -8.17 4.88 17.59
N ASN A 112 -9.22 5.00 18.39
CA ASN A 112 -9.74 3.87 19.18
C ASN A 112 -10.34 2.78 18.30
N ARG A 113 -11.05 3.14 17.21
CA ARG A 113 -11.54 2.20 16.22
C ARG A 113 -10.40 1.43 15.54
N ALA A 114 -9.32 2.12 15.17
CA ALA A 114 -8.16 1.51 14.53
C ALA A 114 -7.37 0.55 15.45
N LYS A 115 -7.58 0.59 16.77
CA LYS A 115 -6.99 -0.36 17.73
C LYS A 115 -7.76 -1.67 17.86
N LEU A 116 -9.00 -1.75 17.34
CA LEU A 116 -9.85 -2.92 17.50
C LEU A 116 -9.23 -4.16 16.78
N PRO A 117 -9.54 -5.38 17.26
CA PRO A 117 -8.89 -6.61 16.77
C PRO A 117 -9.05 -6.89 15.27
N THR A 118 -10.13 -6.40 14.65
CA THR A 118 -10.39 -6.55 13.20
C THR A 118 -9.65 -5.52 12.35
N SER A 119 -8.93 -4.58 12.96
CA SER A 119 -8.14 -3.57 12.26
C SER A 119 -6.77 -4.11 11.84
N GLN A 120 -6.43 -3.98 10.58
CA GLN A 120 -5.06 -4.23 10.11
C GLN A 120 -4.10 -3.06 10.40
N LEU A 121 -4.61 -1.94 10.91
CA LEU A 121 -3.81 -0.79 11.35
C LEU A 121 -3.54 -0.78 12.86
N ALA A 122 -3.94 -1.83 13.58
CA ALA A 122 -3.83 -1.90 15.04
C ALA A 122 -2.40 -1.68 15.56
N THR A 123 -1.39 -2.18 14.84
CA THR A 123 0.03 -1.96 15.18
C THR A 123 0.34 -0.46 15.29
N TYR A 124 -0.05 0.32 14.29
CA TYR A 124 0.22 1.76 14.24
C TYR A 124 -0.64 2.54 15.25
N ALA A 125 -1.92 2.16 15.37
CA ALA A 125 -2.84 2.79 16.31
C ALA A 125 -2.44 2.55 17.78
N ASN A 126 -1.91 1.38 18.11
CA ASN A 126 -1.37 1.12 19.45
C ASN A 126 -0.06 1.88 19.70
N ALA A 127 0.78 2.05 18.68
CA ALA A 127 2.05 2.78 18.80
C ALA A 127 1.89 4.28 19.09
N VAL A 128 0.73 4.87 18.76
CA VAL A 128 0.45 6.29 19.09
C VAL A 128 -0.17 6.50 20.47
N GLY A 129 -0.37 5.44 21.24
CA GLY A 129 -0.83 5.51 22.63
C GLY A 129 -2.31 5.88 22.77
N GLU A 130 -2.68 6.40 23.94
CA GLU A 130 -4.04 6.83 24.26
C GLU A 130 -4.25 8.27 23.80
N VAL A 131 -5.39 8.52 23.16
CA VAL A 131 -5.78 9.86 22.71
C VAL A 131 -6.92 10.40 23.55
N LYS A 132 -6.80 11.66 23.98
CA LYS A 132 -7.80 12.37 24.74
C LYS A 132 -8.19 13.68 24.06
N LYS A 133 -9.47 14.00 24.10
CA LYS A 133 -9.99 15.31 23.75
C LYS A 133 -9.68 16.28 24.89
N ILE A 134 -9.04 17.40 24.58
CA ILE A 134 -8.86 18.53 25.50
C ILE A 134 -9.97 19.56 25.28
N ASP A 135 -10.22 19.91 24.03
CA ASP A 135 -11.34 20.72 23.57
C ASP A 135 -11.73 20.28 22.14
N ASP A 136 -12.66 20.97 21.49
CA ASP A 136 -13.17 20.57 20.16
C ASP A 136 -12.09 20.58 19.07
N LEU A 137 -11.00 21.31 19.24
CA LEU A 137 -9.91 21.47 18.27
C LEU A 137 -8.53 21.11 18.84
N THR A 138 -8.47 20.43 19.99
CA THR A 138 -7.21 20.03 20.62
C THR A 138 -7.29 18.60 21.13
N VAL A 139 -6.31 17.77 20.73
CA VAL A 139 -6.15 16.42 21.24
C VAL A 139 -4.78 16.24 21.88
N GLU A 140 -4.72 15.36 22.87
CA GLU A 140 -3.51 14.93 23.56
C GLU A 140 -3.31 13.43 23.38
N PHE A 141 -2.10 13.04 23.00
CA PHE A 141 -1.67 11.64 22.91
C PHE A 141 -0.74 11.31 24.08
N ASN A 142 -1.06 10.23 24.80
CA ASN A 142 -0.28 9.72 25.92
C ASN A 142 0.28 8.35 25.54
N LEU A 143 1.59 8.29 25.30
CA LEU A 143 2.29 7.11 24.83
C LEU A 143 2.60 6.17 26.02
N SER A 144 2.51 4.86 25.79
CA SER A 144 2.95 3.86 26.78
C SER A 144 4.47 3.67 26.81
N GLN A 145 5.16 4.11 25.77
CA GLN A 145 6.62 4.09 25.62
C GLN A 145 7.06 5.18 24.63
N VAL A 146 8.33 5.54 24.68
CA VAL A 146 8.91 6.47 23.70
C VAL A 146 8.67 5.94 22.28
N ASN A 147 8.29 6.82 21.37
CA ASN A 147 8.05 6.48 19.96
C ASN A 147 8.78 7.50 19.06
N PRO A 148 9.99 7.19 18.60
CA PRO A 148 10.80 8.11 17.79
C PRO A 148 10.16 8.50 16.45
N ILE A 149 9.21 7.70 15.96
CA ILE A 149 8.51 7.92 14.68
C ILE A 149 7.01 8.18 14.85
N PHE A 150 6.62 8.75 15.97
CA PHE A 150 5.21 9.01 16.32
C PHE A 150 4.43 9.67 15.18
N LEU A 151 4.97 10.73 14.56
CA LEU A 151 4.31 11.43 13.46
C LEU A 151 4.18 10.57 12.18
N GLN A 152 5.09 9.63 11.95
CA GLN A 152 4.96 8.69 10.84
C GLN A 152 3.84 7.67 11.09
N HIS A 153 3.67 7.22 12.34
CA HIS A 153 2.53 6.36 12.71
C HIS A 153 1.19 7.11 12.57
N ILE A 154 1.11 8.37 13.00
CA ILE A 154 -0.08 9.22 12.81
C ILE A 154 -0.44 9.35 11.32
N ASN A 155 0.54 9.43 10.42
CA ASN A 155 0.32 9.49 8.97
C ASN A 155 -0.23 8.20 8.34
N THR A 156 -0.47 7.15 9.11
CA THR A 156 -1.10 5.91 8.62
C THR A 156 -2.56 5.78 9.03
N LEU A 157 -3.05 6.64 9.91
CA LEU A 157 -4.34 6.52 10.57
C LEU A 157 -5.34 7.53 10.00
N ASN A 158 -6.22 7.07 9.13
CA ASN A 158 -7.28 7.88 8.54
C ASN A 158 -8.32 8.29 9.59
N ILE A 159 -8.85 9.50 9.47
CA ILE A 159 -9.90 10.02 10.35
C ILE A 159 -11.27 9.77 9.73
N MET A 160 -12.17 9.13 10.48
CA MET A 160 -13.55 8.85 10.14
C MET A 160 -14.51 9.72 10.97
N SER A 161 -15.67 10.01 10.41
CA SER A 161 -16.77 10.64 11.16
C SER A 161 -17.36 9.66 12.16
N LYS A 162 -17.34 10.01 13.45
CA LYS A 162 -17.97 9.24 14.53
C LYS A 162 -19.48 9.10 14.29
N SER A 163 -20.16 10.22 14.05
CA SER A 163 -21.62 10.25 13.86
C SER A 163 -22.07 9.44 12.66
N TRP A 164 -21.34 9.51 11.54
CA TRP A 164 -21.63 8.69 10.36
C TRP A 164 -21.42 7.20 10.64
N SER A 165 -20.35 6.86 11.33
CA SER A 165 -20.06 5.46 11.67
C SER A 165 -21.11 4.85 12.60
N GLU A 166 -21.56 5.61 13.59
CA GLU A 166 -22.65 5.20 14.50
C GLU A 166 -23.98 5.05 13.75
N LYS A 167 -24.34 6.04 12.91
CA LYS A 167 -25.55 6.03 12.08
C LYS A 167 -25.66 4.81 11.18
N HIS A 168 -24.54 4.35 10.62
CA HIS A 168 -24.50 3.24 9.65
C HIS A 168 -24.04 1.91 10.27
N ASN A 169 -23.93 1.82 11.61
CA ASN A 169 -23.49 0.62 12.34
C ASN A 169 -22.13 0.07 11.89
N VAL A 170 -21.17 0.98 11.60
CA VAL A 170 -19.80 0.63 11.18
C VAL A 170 -18.76 1.05 12.21
N THR A 171 -19.10 0.92 13.49
CA THR A 171 -18.26 1.34 14.62
C THR A 171 -17.03 0.47 14.85
N LYS A 172 -16.97 -0.71 14.27
CA LYS A 172 -15.77 -1.56 14.21
C LYS A 172 -15.23 -1.65 12.78
N PRO A 173 -13.92 -1.86 12.58
CA PRO A 173 -13.38 -2.19 11.26
C PRO A 173 -14.00 -3.49 10.73
N LEU A 174 -14.25 -3.53 9.44
CA LEU A 174 -14.70 -4.73 8.74
C LEU A 174 -13.76 -5.91 9.03
N ASP A 175 -14.28 -7.06 9.39
CA ASP A 175 -13.48 -8.29 9.51
C ASP A 175 -13.18 -8.87 8.12
N PHE A 176 -12.12 -8.35 7.52
CA PHE A 176 -11.69 -8.75 6.18
C PHE A 176 -11.25 -10.22 6.11
N LYS A 177 -10.63 -10.72 7.17
CA LYS A 177 -10.18 -12.12 7.28
C LYS A 177 -11.33 -13.11 7.13
N ASN A 178 -12.49 -12.77 7.68
CA ASN A 178 -13.69 -13.60 7.61
C ASN A 178 -14.65 -13.18 6.48
N LYS A 179 -14.22 -12.25 5.59
CA LYS A 179 -15.02 -11.74 4.47
C LYS A 179 -16.37 -11.17 4.92
N GLU A 180 -16.36 -10.44 6.05
CA GLU A 180 -17.54 -9.79 6.58
C GLU A 180 -18.06 -8.74 5.58
N GLU A 181 -19.37 -8.63 5.42
CA GLU A 181 -20.01 -7.54 4.67
C GLU A 181 -20.27 -6.36 5.59
N SER A 182 -20.03 -5.15 5.11
CA SER A 182 -20.21 -3.91 5.86
C SER A 182 -20.63 -2.77 4.94
N PHE A 183 -21.46 -1.86 5.46
CA PHE A 183 -21.81 -0.63 4.74
C PHE A 183 -20.56 0.19 4.35
N ALA A 184 -19.54 0.24 5.20
CA ALA A 184 -18.29 0.93 4.94
C ALA A 184 -17.43 0.27 3.84
N ALA A 185 -17.72 -0.98 3.43
CA ALA A 185 -17.03 -1.61 2.31
C ALA A 185 -17.33 -0.91 0.97
N TYR A 186 -18.50 -0.30 0.85
CA TYR A 186 -19.03 0.28 -0.39
C TYR A 186 -19.30 1.78 -0.29
N ASN A 187 -19.29 2.34 0.92
CA ASN A 187 -19.65 3.73 1.19
C ASN A 187 -18.58 4.40 2.05
N ALA A 188 -18.41 5.70 1.88
CA ALA A 188 -17.39 6.46 2.58
C ALA A 188 -17.85 7.87 2.90
N ASN A 189 -17.45 8.40 4.05
CA ASN A 189 -17.67 9.79 4.47
C ASN A 189 -16.40 10.31 5.15
N GLY A 190 -15.55 10.98 4.40
CA GLY A 190 -14.30 11.56 4.86
C GLY A 190 -14.30 13.07 4.74
N THR A 191 -13.12 13.66 4.97
CA THR A 191 -12.87 15.10 4.82
C THR A 191 -12.10 15.44 3.56
N GLY A 192 -11.69 14.42 2.79
CA GLY A 192 -10.71 14.51 1.71
C GLY A 192 -11.18 15.25 0.45
N PRO A 193 -10.23 15.41 -0.50
CA PRO A 193 -10.45 16.19 -1.72
C PRO A 193 -11.49 15.58 -2.68
N TYR A 194 -11.75 14.27 -2.60
CA TYR A 194 -12.72 13.59 -3.44
C TYR A 194 -13.74 12.81 -2.63
N MET A 195 -14.97 12.79 -3.15
CA MET A 195 -16.13 12.10 -2.57
C MET A 195 -16.40 10.84 -3.37
N LEU A 196 -16.58 9.71 -2.69
CA LEU A 196 -17.04 8.48 -3.34
C LEU A 196 -18.48 8.67 -3.88
N VAL A 197 -18.69 8.37 -5.16
CA VAL A 197 -20.01 8.42 -5.80
C VAL A 197 -20.62 7.02 -5.84
N LYS A 198 -19.86 6.04 -6.34
CA LYS A 198 -20.33 4.64 -6.45
C LYS A 198 -19.13 3.71 -6.49
N ARG A 199 -19.25 2.57 -5.83
CA ARG A 199 -18.33 1.46 -5.93
C ARG A 199 -19.05 0.18 -6.39
N GLU A 200 -18.56 -0.38 -7.48
CA GLU A 200 -18.94 -1.69 -8.01
C GLU A 200 -17.66 -2.54 -8.04
N PRO A 201 -17.45 -3.42 -7.02
CA PRO A 201 -16.21 -4.20 -6.90
C PRO A 201 -15.87 -4.97 -8.18
N ASP A 202 -14.60 -4.99 -8.54
CA ASP A 202 -14.05 -5.61 -9.74
C ASP A 202 -14.62 -5.08 -11.08
N VAL A 203 -15.45 -4.04 -11.04
CA VAL A 203 -16.05 -3.42 -12.23
C VAL A 203 -15.60 -1.97 -12.37
N LYS A 204 -15.99 -1.12 -11.43
CA LYS A 204 -15.74 0.31 -11.52
C LYS A 204 -15.96 1.02 -10.18
N THR A 205 -15.10 2.00 -9.85
CA THR A 205 -15.32 2.93 -8.74
C THR A 205 -15.24 4.36 -9.24
N THR A 206 -16.23 5.19 -8.89
CA THR A 206 -16.34 6.57 -9.35
C THR A 206 -16.30 7.55 -8.19
N TYR A 207 -15.63 8.67 -8.41
CA TYR A 207 -15.49 9.74 -7.44
C TYR A 207 -15.75 11.09 -8.12
N LYS A 208 -16.10 12.08 -7.31
CA LYS A 208 -16.22 13.47 -7.72
C LYS A 208 -15.44 14.39 -6.78
N ARG A 209 -14.97 15.50 -7.30
CA ARG A 209 -14.29 16.54 -6.53
C ARG A 209 -15.18 17.03 -5.39
N ASN A 210 -14.61 17.18 -4.19
CA ASN A 210 -15.27 17.80 -3.05
C ASN A 210 -15.23 19.34 -3.21
N PRO A 211 -16.34 20.01 -3.47
CA PRO A 211 -16.35 21.47 -3.66
C PRO A 211 -16.08 22.23 -2.36
N ASN A 212 -16.25 21.58 -1.21
CA ASN A 212 -16.07 22.18 0.11
C ASN A 212 -14.78 21.73 0.80
N TRP A 213 -13.84 21.13 0.06
CA TRP A 213 -12.56 20.73 0.63
C TRP A 213 -11.79 21.96 1.11
N TRP A 214 -11.26 21.89 2.33
CA TRP A 214 -10.52 22.97 2.97
C TRP A 214 -9.17 23.28 2.30
N GLY A 215 -8.61 22.32 1.55
CA GLY A 215 -7.32 22.46 0.89
C GLY A 215 -7.40 23.12 -0.48
N LYS A 216 -6.27 23.12 -1.20
CA LYS A 216 -6.16 23.70 -2.54
C LYS A 216 -5.90 22.60 -3.56
N PHE A 217 -6.66 22.61 -4.64
CA PHE A 217 -6.37 21.80 -5.82
C PHE A 217 -5.31 22.47 -6.69
N ASP A 218 -4.20 21.80 -6.94
CA ASP A 218 -3.20 22.22 -7.92
C ASP A 218 -3.55 21.71 -9.33
N GLY A 219 -4.31 20.60 -9.40
CA GLY A 219 -4.83 20.02 -10.62
C GLY A 219 -6.25 20.45 -10.95
N ASN A 220 -6.77 19.96 -12.07
CA ASN A 220 -8.08 20.35 -12.60
C ASN A 220 -9.10 19.21 -12.69
N VAL A 221 -8.79 18.03 -12.19
CA VAL A 221 -9.69 16.85 -12.21
C VAL A 221 -10.97 17.12 -11.43
N GLN A 222 -12.13 16.92 -12.06
CA GLN A 222 -13.47 17.08 -11.46
C GLN A 222 -14.09 15.74 -11.09
N GLU A 223 -13.85 14.72 -11.93
CA GLU A 223 -14.36 13.37 -11.74
C GLU A 223 -13.23 12.37 -11.92
N VAL A 224 -13.34 11.25 -11.22
CA VAL A 224 -12.38 10.15 -11.33
C VAL A 224 -13.16 8.86 -11.56
N VAL A 225 -12.75 8.11 -12.57
CA VAL A 225 -13.27 6.78 -12.89
C VAL A 225 -12.11 5.80 -12.83
N TYR A 226 -12.19 4.89 -11.86
CA TYR A 226 -11.24 3.80 -11.73
C TYR A 226 -11.85 2.50 -12.29
N THR A 227 -11.08 1.78 -13.12
CA THR A 227 -11.46 0.50 -13.68
C THR A 227 -10.35 -0.52 -13.44
N PRO A 228 -10.57 -1.60 -12.68
CA PRO A 228 -9.59 -2.67 -12.54
C PRO A 228 -9.48 -3.44 -13.88
N ILE A 229 -8.29 -3.51 -14.46
CA ILE A 229 -8.02 -4.26 -15.69
C ILE A 229 -6.87 -5.23 -15.41
N LYS A 230 -7.22 -6.46 -15.07
CA LYS A 230 -6.27 -7.49 -14.64
C LYS A 230 -5.29 -7.87 -15.76
N GLN A 231 -5.79 -8.04 -16.99
CA GLN A 231 -4.98 -8.52 -18.10
C GLN A 231 -4.06 -7.42 -18.63
N ASP A 232 -2.76 -7.67 -18.62
CA ASP A 232 -1.71 -6.74 -19.09
C ASP A 232 -1.99 -6.17 -20.47
N ALA A 233 -2.26 -7.05 -21.45
CA ALA A 233 -2.48 -6.64 -22.84
C ALA A 233 -3.71 -5.73 -22.98
N THR A 234 -4.80 -6.04 -22.26
CA THR A 234 -6.03 -5.23 -22.25
C THR A 234 -5.77 -3.88 -21.62
N ARG A 235 -5.02 -3.84 -20.49
CA ARG A 235 -4.70 -2.59 -19.78
C ARG A 235 -3.82 -1.66 -20.64
N VAL A 236 -2.83 -2.21 -21.35
CA VAL A 236 -2.00 -1.46 -22.29
C VAL A 236 -2.82 -0.98 -23.50
N ALA A 237 -3.70 -1.81 -24.05
CA ALA A 237 -4.57 -1.43 -25.15
C ALA A 237 -5.53 -0.30 -24.78
N ALA A 238 -6.15 -0.36 -23.61
CA ALA A 238 -7.04 0.68 -23.08
C ALA A 238 -6.34 2.05 -22.93
N LEU A 239 -5.06 2.06 -22.52
CA LEU A 239 -4.27 3.30 -22.45
C LEU A 239 -3.94 3.85 -23.85
N LEU A 240 -3.52 2.99 -24.77
CA LEU A 240 -3.17 3.39 -26.14
C LEU A 240 -4.39 3.88 -26.93
N SER A 241 -5.55 3.26 -26.75
CA SER A 241 -6.81 3.68 -27.40
C SER A 241 -7.41 4.95 -26.78
N GLY A 242 -7.01 5.31 -25.55
CA GLY A 242 -7.61 6.42 -24.81
C GLY A 242 -8.91 6.07 -24.08
N GLU A 243 -9.20 4.80 -23.89
CA GLU A 243 -10.25 4.33 -22.98
C GLU A 243 -9.93 4.70 -21.53
N VAL A 244 -8.65 4.60 -21.15
CA VAL A 244 -8.11 5.15 -19.91
C VAL A 244 -7.01 6.17 -20.19
N ASP A 245 -6.84 7.12 -19.28
CA ASP A 245 -5.90 8.24 -19.38
C ASP A 245 -4.60 7.95 -18.64
N PHE A 246 -4.64 7.01 -17.68
CA PHE A 246 -3.52 6.69 -16.81
C PHE A 246 -3.56 5.20 -16.40
N VAL A 247 -2.38 4.58 -16.32
CA VAL A 247 -2.16 3.21 -15.80
C VAL A 247 -1.10 3.25 -14.70
N LEU A 248 -1.45 2.75 -13.51
CA LEU A 248 -0.60 2.77 -12.33
C LEU A 248 0.55 1.72 -12.40
N ASP A 249 0.34 0.62 -13.12
CA ASP A 249 1.21 -0.56 -13.14
C ASP A 249 1.34 -1.14 -14.56
N PRO A 250 1.88 -0.37 -15.53
CA PRO A 250 2.13 -0.89 -16.86
C PRO A 250 3.14 -2.05 -16.78
N PRO A 251 2.94 -3.15 -17.54
CA PRO A 251 3.83 -4.29 -17.49
C PRO A 251 5.23 -3.94 -18.03
N PRO A 252 6.32 -4.36 -17.37
CA PRO A 252 7.69 -3.97 -17.76
C PRO A 252 8.05 -4.25 -19.21
N ARG A 253 7.54 -5.36 -19.78
CA ARG A 253 7.78 -5.75 -21.18
C ARG A 253 7.19 -4.79 -22.22
N ASP A 254 6.17 -4.00 -21.83
CA ASP A 254 5.47 -3.09 -22.75
C ASP A 254 5.96 -1.63 -22.64
N LEU A 255 6.89 -1.31 -21.72
CA LEU A 255 7.34 0.06 -21.47
C LEU A 255 7.96 0.71 -22.71
N GLU A 256 8.83 -0.01 -23.45
CA GLU A 256 9.43 0.51 -24.68
C GLU A 256 8.39 0.78 -25.77
N ARG A 257 7.40 -0.12 -25.91
CA ARG A 257 6.27 0.07 -26.82
C ARG A 257 5.44 1.29 -26.45
N LEU A 258 5.18 1.50 -25.16
CA LEU A 258 4.45 2.66 -24.65
C LEU A 258 5.21 3.97 -24.92
N ARG A 259 6.53 4.01 -24.63
CA ARG A 259 7.39 5.18 -24.94
C ARG A 259 7.43 5.49 -26.43
N GLY A 260 7.54 4.46 -27.28
CA GLY A 260 7.59 4.60 -28.74
C GLY A 260 6.26 4.97 -29.39
N SER A 261 5.13 4.95 -28.66
CA SER A 261 3.79 5.20 -29.23
C SER A 261 3.56 6.68 -29.61
N GLY A 262 4.31 7.61 -29.03
CA GLY A 262 4.08 9.05 -29.18
C GLY A 262 2.81 9.59 -28.47
N GLN A 263 1.98 8.71 -27.92
CA GLN A 263 0.71 9.07 -27.26
C GLN A 263 0.76 8.94 -25.74
N VAL A 264 1.79 8.28 -25.22
CA VAL A 264 1.95 7.92 -23.81
C VAL A 264 3.32 8.38 -23.32
N LYS A 265 3.35 8.91 -22.09
CA LYS A 265 4.56 9.12 -21.32
C LYS A 265 4.67 8.02 -20.28
N VAL A 266 5.87 7.51 -20.05
CA VAL A 266 6.19 6.61 -18.96
C VAL A 266 6.96 7.39 -17.90
N LEU A 267 6.44 7.42 -16.68
CA LEU A 267 7.08 8.01 -15.52
C LEU A 267 7.80 6.87 -14.77
N ASP A 268 9.12 6.86 -14.85
CA ASP A 268 9.92 5.86 -14.13
C ASP A 268 10.08 6.28 -12.67
N GLY A 269 9.92 5.32 -11.76
CA GLY A 269 10.09 5.58 -10.34
C GLY A 269 10.32 4.32 -9.53
N LEU A 270 11.17 4.45 -8.51
CA LEU A 270 11.32 3.43 -7.48
C LEU A 270 10.13 3.47 -6.54
N GLU A 271 9.54 2.32 -6.28
CA GLU A 271 8.53 2.18 -5.24
C GLU A 271 9.21 1.94 -3.88
N ASN A 272 8.67 2.54 -2.82
CA ASN A 272 9.03 2.20 -1.45
C ASN A 272 8.44 0.83 -1.09
N ARG A 273 9.00 -0.23 -1.72
CA ARG A 273 8.53 -1.61 -1.61
C ARG A 273 9.65 -2.60 -1.82
N ILE A 274 9.64 -3.61 -0.96
CA ILE A 274 10.41 -4.84 -1.10
C ILE A 274 9.48 -6.01 -1.36
N VAL A 275 9.82 -6.88 -2.30
CA VAL A 275 9.16 -8.18 -2.54
C VAL A 275 10.04 -9.29 -2.00
N PHE A 276 9.45 -10.23 -1.28
CA PHE A 276 10.16 -11.32 -0.63
C PHE A 276 9.30 -12.59 -0.53
N ILE A 277 9.95 -13.70 -0.21
CA ILE A 277 9.29 -14.98 0.09
C ILE A 277 9.35 -15.22 1.59
N GLY A 278 8.23 -15.58 2.17
CA GLY A 278 8.13 -16.06 3.55
C GLY A 278 7.88 -17.57 3.59
N MET A 279 8.19 -18.18 4.73
CA MET A 279 8.14 -19.63 4.96
C MET A 279 7.48 -19.90 6.30
N ASP A 280 6.56 -20.87 6.37
CA ASP A 280 6.01 -21.32 7.64
C ASP A 280 7.09 -22.05 8.46
N GLN A 281 7.49 -21.45 9.56
CA GLN A 281 8.50 -21.97 10.47
C GLN A 281 7.89 -22.31 11.85
N GLY A 282 6.60 -22.03 12.05
CA GLY A 282 5.93 -22.20 13.33
C GLY A 282 5.40 -23.61 13.56
N ARG A 283 4.77 -24.22 12.56
CA ARG A 283 4.12 -25.52 12.68
C ARG A 283 5.12 -26.67 12.84
N ASP A 284 4.72 -27.72 13.52
CA ASP A 284 5.51 -28.95 13.63
C ASP A 284 5.46 -29.78 12.35
N GLU A 285 4.32 -29.82 11.68
CA GLU A 285 4.15 -30.42 10.35
C GLU A 285 3.77 -29.34 9.34
N LEU A 286 4.54 -29.29 8.22
CA LEU A 286 4.32 -28.30 7.16
C LEU A 286 3.03 -28.61 6.38
N LEU A 287 2.15 -27.62 6.24
CA LEU A 287 0.96 -27.73 5.38
C LEU A 287 1.35 -27.92 3.91
N TYR A 288 0.46 -28.53 3.14
CA TYR A 288 0.60 -28.65 1.68
C TYR A 288 1.97 -29.20 1.23
N SER A 289 2.54 -30.10 2.04
CA SER A 289 3.84 -30.73 1.80
C SER A 289 3.73 -32.26 1.77
N SER A 290 4.64 -32.88 1.02
CA SER A 290 4.81 -34.36 1.06
C SER A 290 5.56 -34.82 2.31
N VAL A 291 6.23 -33.95 3.04
CA VAL A 291 6.91 -34.27 4.30
C VAL A 291 5.87 -34.34 5.41
N LYS A 292 5.81 -35.48 6.11
CA LYS A 292 4.87 -35.74 7.21
C LYS A 292 5.57 -35.74 8.55
N GLY A 293 4.88 -35.25 9.60
CA GLY A 293 5.39 -35.20 10.95
C GLY A 293 6.57 -34.23 11.16
N LYS A 294 6.92 -33.43 10.15
CA LYS A 294 8.05 -32.49 10.21
C LYS A 294 7.75 -31.20 9.40
N ASN A 295 8.45 -30.16 9.78
CA ASN A 295 8.50 -28.92 9.01
C ASN A 295 9.94 -28.66 8.54
N PRO A 296 10.26 -28.88 7.24
CA PRO A 296 11.59 -28.63 6.70
C PRO A 296 12.07 -27.18 6.87
N PHE A 297 11.14 -26.20 6.93
CA PHE A 297 11.50 -24.79 7.04
C PHE A 297 11.91 -24.36 8.46
N LYS A 298 11.78 -25.23 9.48
CA LYS A 298 12.43 -25.00 10.79
C LYS A 298 13.96 -25.09 10.70
N ASP A 299 14.49 -25.83 9.73
CA ASP A 299 15.93 -25.96 9.50
C ASP A 299 16.47 -24.80 8.66
N VAL A 300 17.37 -24.01 9.23
CA VAL A 300 17.99 -22.87 8.54
C VAL A 300 18.76 -23.29 7.28
N ARG A 301 19.28 -24.53 7.24
CA ARG A 301 19.99 -25.05 6.05
C ARG A 301 19.06 -25.17 4.86
N VAL A 302 17.82 -25.62 5.08
CA VAL A 302 16.79 -25.67 4.03
C VAL A 302 16.46 -24.25 3.54
N ARG A 303 16.23 -23.30 4.45
CA ARG A 303 15.93 -21.91 4.10
C ARG A 303 17.06 -21.26 3.30
N ARG A 304 18.33 -21.48 3.72
CA ARG A 304 19.52 -21.01 2.99
C ARG A 304 19.65 -21.67 1.63
N ALA A 305 19.33 -22.95 1.49
CA ALA A 305 19.35 -23.67 0.22
C ALA A 305 18.34 -23.05 -0.77
N LEU A 306 17.10 -22.77 -0.31
CA LEU A 306 16.12 -22.11 -1.15
C LEU A 306 16.61 -20.72 -1.61
N TYR A 307 17.22 -19.95 -0.71
CA TYR A 307 17.76 -18.63 -1.02
C TYR A 307 18.87 -18.69 -2.07
N GLN A 308 19.88 -19.56 -1.86
CA GLN A 308 21.03 -19.67 -2.77
C GLN A 308 20.70 -20.32 -4.12
N ALA A 309 19.55 -20.98 -4.24
CA ALA A 309 19.07 -21.51 -5.51
C ALA A 309 18.36 -20.46 -6.39
N ILE A 310 18.18 -19.24 -5.92
CA ILE A 310 17.51 -18.16 -6.68
C ILE A 310 18.53 -17.35 -7.47
N ASP A 311 18.50 -17.49 -8.80
CA ASP A 311 19.18 -16.57 -9.73
C ASP A 311 18.36 -15.28 -9.86
N ILE A 312 18.65 -14.33 -8.98
CA ILE A 312 17.92 -13.06 -8.93
C ILE A 312 18.20 -12.17 -10.15
N GLU A 313 19.37 -12.28 -10.78
CA GLU A 313 19.69 -11.52 -11.98
C GLU A 313 18.86 -11.99 -13.19
N THR A 314 18.53 -13.28 -13.27
CA THR A 314 17.55 -13.78 -14.25
C THR A 314 16.16 -13.21 -14.01
N ILE A 315 15.69 -13.12 -12.75
CA ILE A 315 14.42 -12.46 -12.44
C ILE A 315 14.45 -10.99 -12.87
N LYS A 316 15.49 -10.25 -12.48
CA LYS A 316 15.66 -8.83 -12.84
C LYS A 316 15.65 -8.61 -14.35
N THR A 317 16.45 -9.37 -15.08
CA THR A 317 16.67 -9.11 -16.51
C THR A 317 15.58 -9.68 -17.42
N LYS A 318 15.10 -10.90 -17.14
CA LYS A 318 14.16 -11.62 -18.03
C LYS A 318 12.69 -11.41 -17.66
N LEU A 319 12.38 -11.23 -16.39
CA LEU A 319 10.99 -11.03 -15.96
C LEU A 319 10.67 -9.56 -15.70
N MET A 320 11.60 -8.84 -15.06
CA MET A 320 11.36 -7.44 -14.66
C MET A 320 11.92 -6.43 -15.68
N ASN A 321 12.54 -6.88 -16.74
CA ASN A 321 13.10 -6.04 -17.80
C ASN A 321 14.00 -4.91 -17.26
N GLY A 322 14.81 -5.22 -16.24
CA GLY A 322 15.64 -4.27 -15.50
C GLY A 322 14.93 -3.49 -14.39
N GLN A 323 13.60 -3.55 -14.30
CA GLN A 323 12.78 -2.80 -13.34
C GLN A 323 12.76 -3.46 -11.95
N ALA A 324 13.93 -3.82 -11.44
CA ALA A 324 14.12 -4.41 -10.11
C ALA A 324 15.52 -4.13 -9.58
N ILE A 325 15.63 -3.85 -8.29
CA ILE A 325 16.91 -3.74 -7.57
C ILE A 325 17.01 -4.93 -6.61
N PRO A 326 17.82 -5.96 -6.91
CA PRO A 326 18.07 -7.04 -5.96
C PRO A 326 18.56 -6.53 -4.62
N THR A 327 18.06 -7.10 -3.51
CA THR A 327 18.43 -6.69 -2.15
C THR A 327 18.50 -7.88 -1.22
N GLY A 328 19.34 -7.81 -0.19
CA GLY A 328 19.45 -8.81 0.88
C GLY A 328 18.59 -8.50 2.11
N ALA A 329 17.93 -7.35 2.16
CA ALA A 329 17.18 -6.90 3.32
C ALA A 329 15.69 -6.80 3.03
N VAL A 330 14.85 -7.17 4.01
CA VAL A 330 13.41 -6.89 3.98
C VAL A 330 13.16 -5.48 4.50
N VAL A 331 13.69 -4.50 3.78
CA VAL A 331 13.45 -3.07 4.05
C VAL A 331 12.99 -2.39 2.75
N PRO A 332 11.85 -1.68 2.78
CA PRO A 332 11.24 -1.14 1.55
C PRO A 332 12.12 -0.14 0.81
N SER A 333 12.97 0.58 1.51
CA SER A 333 13.53 1.81 0.98
C SER A 333 15.04 1.92 1.11
N PRO A 334 15.70 2.55 0.12
CA PRO A 334 16.85 3.39 0.40
C PRO A 334 16.45 4.77 0.97
N LEU A 335 15.14 5.08 1.10
CA LEU A 335 14.64 6.34 1.68
C LEU A 335 14.91 6.33 3.18
N GLY A 336 15.87 7.12 3.64
CA GLY A 336 16.25 7.22 5.05
C GLY A 336 17.61 6.62 5.37
N SER A 337 17.91 6.53 6.66
CA SER A 337 19.22 6.28 7.24
C SER A 337 19.73 4.83 7.16
N PHE A 338 19.07 3.93 6.43
CA PHE A 338 19.34 2.47 6.48
C PHE A 338 20.10 1.92 5.27
N ASN A 339 20.71 2.76 4.47
CA ASN A 339 21.55 2.33 3.35
C ASN A 339 22.89 1.79 3.86
N ASP A 340 22.86 0.58 4.45
CA ASP A 340 24.05 -0.12 4.95
C ASP A 340 24.37 -1.29 4.00
N PRO A 341 25.55 -1.28 3.33
CA PRO A 341 25.94 -2.33 2.39
C PRO A 341 25.99 -3.73 2.99
N GLU A 342 26.23 -3.87 4.29
CA GLU A 342 26.25 -5.16 4.97
C GLU A 342 24.83 -5.75 5.09
N ILE A 343 23.85 -4.90 5.44
CA ILE A 343 22.45 -5.30 5.49
C ILE A 343 21.92 -5.68 4.11
N GLU A 344 22.35 -4.94 3.07
CA GLU A 344 21.90 -5.11 1.69
C GLU A 344 22.51 -6.35 1.00
N LYS A 345 23.52 -6.97 1.58
CA LYS A 345 24.23 -8.09 0.97
C LYS A 345 23.35 -9.31 0.88
N ARG A 346 23.08 -9.76 -0.34
CA ARG A 346 22.41 -11.04 -0.60
C ARG A 346 23.32 -12.23 -0.37
N LEU A 347 22.74 -13.37 0.02
CA LEU A 347 23.43 -14.64 -0.18
C LEU A 347 23.68 -14.86 -1.67
N PRO A 348 24.87 -15.30 -2.08
CA PRO A 348 25.18 -15.50 -3.50
C PRO A 348 24.35 -16.64 -4.07
N TYR A 349 24.00 -16.53 -5.36
CA TYR A 349 23.48 -17.65 -6.12
C TYR A 349 24.55 -18.74 -6.21
N ASP A 350 24.31 -19.89 -5.61
CA ASP A 350 25.21 -21.03 -5.63
C ASP A 350 24.39 -22.34 -5.51
N LEU A 351 24.13 -22.92 -6.65
CA LEU A 351 23.30 -24.14 -6.71
C LEU A 351 24.00 -25.38 -6.10
N ASN A 352 25.35 -25.43 -6.14
CA ASN A 352 26.08 -26.55 -5.55
C ASN A 352 26.05 -26.46 -4.01
N ALA A 353 26.28 -25.28 -3.46
CA ALA A 353 26.12 -25.03 -2.03
C ALA A 353 24.67 -25.32 -1.57
N ALA A 354 23.67 -24.88 -2.35
CA ALA A 354 22.27 -25.13 -2.05
C ALA A 354 21.92 -26.64 -2.03
N ARG A 355 22.40 -27.42 -3.00
CA ARG A 355 22.22 -28.88 -3.03
C ARG A 355 22.89 -29.55 -1.82
N LYS A 356 24.11 -29.11 -1.47
CA LYS A 356 24.80 -29.62 -0.28
C LYS A 356 24.00 -29.36 0.99
N LEU A 357 23.49 -28.15 1.18
CA LEU A 357 22.66 -27.78 2.33
C LEU A 357 21.39 -28.64 2.42
N MET A 358 20.72 -28.91 1.29
CA MET A 358 19.56 -29.82 1.25
C MET A 358 19.94 -31.25 1.68
N ALA A 359 21.07 -31.76 1.20
CA ALA A 359 21.56 -33.10 1.58
C ALA A 359 21.93 -33.16 3.06
N ASP A 360 22.67 -32.15 3.58
CA ASP A 360 23.08 -32.07 4.99
C ASP A 360 21.85 -31.94 5.93
N ALA A 361 20.74 -31.38 5.43
CA ALA A 361 19.47 -31.30 6.15
C ALA A 361 18.59 -32.58 6.03
N GLY A 362 19.02 -33.58 5.25
CA GLY A 362 18.28 -34.83 5.03
C GLY A 362 17.22 -34.77 3.92
N TYR A 363 17.30 -33.79 3.01
CA TYR A 363 16.37 -33.58 1.91
C TYR A 363 17.04 -33.61 0.52
N ALA A 364 18.06 -34.51 0.34
CA ALA A 364 18.77 -34.64 -0.93
C ALA A 364 17.86 -34.99 -2.13
N ASP A 365 16.72 -35.64 -1.87
CA ASP A 365 15.73 -36.02 -2.89
C ASP A 365 14.59 -35.00 -3.02
N GLY A 366 14.70 -33.87 -2.31
CA GLY A 366 13.69 -32.83 -2.30
C GLY A 366 12.38 -33.29 -1.64
N PHE A 367 11.34 -32.46 -1.85
CA PHE A 367 9.98 -32.76 -1.38
C PHE A 367 8.97 -31.91 -2.18
N SER A 368 7.67 -32.21 -2.03
CA SER A 368 6.61 -31.38 -2.60
C SER A 368 6.15 -30.33 -1.60
N VAL A 369 5.86 -29.11 -2.07
CA VAL A 369 5.33 -28.01 -1.25
C VAL A 369 4.53 -27.04 -2.12
N THR A 370 3.56 -26.33 -1.53
CA THR A 370 2.82 -25.27 -2.21
C THR A 370 3.43 -23.90 -1.92
N LEU A 371 3.57 -23.09 -2.98
CA LEU A 371 3.86 -21.67 -2.93
C LEU A 371 2.59 -20.88 -3.25
N ASP A 372 2.03 -20.20 -2.26
CA ASP A 372 0.91 -19.29 -2.45
C ASP A 372 1.39 -17.95 -3.01
N CYS A 373 0.72 -17.46 -4.05
CA CYS A 373 1.06 -16.23 -4.74
C CYS A 373 -0.17 -15.39 -5.04
N PRO A 374 -0.07 -14.06 -4.95
CA PRO A 374 -1.06 -13.21 -5.60
C PRO A 374 -0.83 -13.22 -7.12
N ASN A 375 -1.85 -12.82 -7.91
CA ASN A 375 -1.72 -12.67 -9.36
C ASN A 375 -2.29 -11.34 -9.89
N ASN A 376 -2.51 -10.39 -8.99
CA ASN A 376 -2.94 -9.04 -9.31
C ASN A 376 -2.52 -8.03 -8.23
N ARG A 377 -1.35 -8.24 -7.61
CA ARG A 377 -0.85 -7.40 -6.51
C ARG A 377 0.48 -6.73 -6.80
N TYR A 378 1.50 -7.50 -7.20
CA TYR A 378 2.83 -7.02 -7.52
C TYR A 378 3.09 -7.14 -9.01
N ILE A 379 4.08 -6.39 -9.52
CA ILE A 379 4.46 -6.51 -10.92
C ILE A 379 5.01 -7.90 -11.19
N ASN A 380 4.40 -8.62 -12.12
CA ASN A 380 4.78 -9.99 -12.51
C ASN A 380 4.76 -11.02 -11.37
N ASP A 381 3.95 -10.84 -10.34
CA ASP A 381 3.90 -11.70 -9.15
C ASP A 381 3.78 -13.20 -9.49
N GLU A 382 2.78 -13.62 -10.23
CA GLU A 382 2.62 -15.02 -10.63
C GLU A 382 3.80 -15.53 -11.46
N LYS A 383 4.34 -14.71 -12.39
CA LYS A 383 5.48 -15.09 -13.23
C LYS A 383 6.75 -15.28 -12.40
N ILE A 384 6.97 -14.45 -11.38
CA ILE A 384 8.10 -14.58 -10.44
C ILE A 384 7.94 -15.89 -9.67
N CYS A 385 6.76 -16.22 -9.16
CA CYS A 385 6.53 -17.46 -8.45
C CYS A 385 6.75 -18.70 -9.31
N LEU A 386 6.32 -18.68 -10.57
CA LEU A 386 6.60 -19.76 -11.52
C LEU A 386 8.11 -19.91 -11.80
N ALA A 387 8.84 -18.79 -11.91
CA ALA A 387 10.29 -18.83 -12.06
C ALA A 387 10.99 -19.39 -10.81
N LEU A 388 10.55 -19.01 -9.60
CA LEU A 388 11.07 -19.56 -8.36
C LEU A 388 10.84 -21.08 -8.28
N ALA A 389 9.65 -21.56 -8.65
CA ALA A 389 9.34 -22.98 -8.70
C ALA A 389 10.29 -23.73 -9.65
N ALA A 390 10.56 -23.17 -10.83
CA ALA A 390 11.51 -23.73 -11.79
C ALA A 390 12.95 -23.73 -11.27
N MET A 391 13.38 -22.68 -10.57
CA MET A 391 14.71 -22.61 -9.95
C MET A 391 14.85 -23.64 -8.84
N TRP A 392 13.87 -23.78 -7.96
CA TRP A 392 13.88 -24.76 -6.87
C TRP A 392 13.72 -26.21 -7.32
N ALA A 393 13.21 -26.46 -8.53
CA ALA A 393 13.22 -27.80 -9.14
C ALA A 393 14.66 -28.34 -9.32
N GLN A 394 15.66 -27.46 -9.40
CA GLN A 394 17.09 -27.83 -9.39
C GLN A 394 17.55 -28.47 -8.06
N LEU A 395 16.79 -28.25 -6.97
CA LEU A 395 16.94 -28.90 -5.67
C LEU A 395 16.02 -30.12 -5.52
N LYS A 396 15.43 -30.60 -6.61
CA LYS A 396 14.40 -31.64 -6.66
C LYS A 396 13.11 -31.31 -5.88
N LEU A 397 12.87 -30.04 -5.57
CA LEU A 397 11.59 -29.63 -5.00
C LEU A 397 10.51 -29.63 -6.09
N LYS A 398 9.34 -30.14 -5.73
CA LYS A 398 8.12 -30.08 -6.55
C LYS A 398 7.23 -28.96 -5.99
N VAL A 399 7.41 -27.76 -6.49
CA VAL A 399 6.65 -26.60 -6.01
C VAL A 399 5.36 -26.44 -6.81
N ASN A 400 4.23 -26.56 -6.13
CA ASN A 400 2.92 -26.25 -6.68
C ASN A 400 2.65 -24.75 -6.49
N VAL A 401 2.62 -23.97 -7.56
CA VAL A 401 2.30 -22.54 -7.50
C VAL A 401 0.78 -22.37 -7.47
N ASN A 402 0.26 -21.87 -6.36
CA ASN A 402 -1.14 -21.59 -6.13
C ASN A 402 -1.38 -20.08 -6.26
N ALA A 403 -1.57 -19.62 -7.50
CA ALA A 403 -1.78 -18.21 -7.81
C ALA A 403 -3.26 -17.82 -7.72
N MET A 404 -3.56 -16.71 -7.01
CA MET A 404 -4.93 -16.26 -6.79
C MET A 404 -5.04 -14.75 -6.68
N PRO A 405 -6.25 -14.16 -6.91
CA PRO A 405 -6.49 -12.74 -6.67
C PRO A 405 -6.24 -12.33 -5.22
N ARG A 406 -5.78 -11.08 -5.02
CA ARG A 406 -5.48 -10.52 -3.68
C ARG A 406 -6.62 -10.66 -2.68
N SER A 407 -7.88 -10.57 -3.14
CA SER A 407 -9.08 -10.72 -2.30
C SER A 407 -9.24 -12.10 -1.67
N ASN A 408 -8.63 -13.13 -2.24
CA ASN A 408 -8.56 -14.47 -1.66
C ASN A 408 -7.23 -14.72 -0.96
N TYR A 409 -6.16 -14.12 -1.49
CA TYR A 409 -4.80 -14.32 -1.03
C TYR A 409 -4.57 -13.83 0.40
N PHE A 410 -4.89 -12.56 0.69
CA PHE A 410 -4.63 -12.01 2.01
C PHE A 410 -5.44 -12.68 3.13
N PRO A 411 -6.76 -12.95 2.99
CA PRO A 411 -7.48 -13.72 4.00
C PRO A 411 -6.91 -15.10 4.29
N LYS A 412 -6.31 -15.76 3.27
CA LYS A 412 -5.61 -17.05 3.44
C LYS A 412 -4.37 -16.88 4.29
N LEU A 413 -3.54 -15.87 4.01
CA LEU A 413 -2.33 -15.57 4.81
C LEU A 413 -2.67 -15.18 6.25
N GLU A 414 -3.70 -14.37 6.47
CA GLU A 414 -4.13 -13.96 7.82
C GLU A 414 -4.58 -15.14 8.68
N LYS A 415 -5.08 -16.20 8.06
CA LYS A 415 -5.40 -17.49 8.72
C LYS A 415 -4.17 -18.36 8.93
N LEU A 416 -2.98 -17.91 8.53
CA LEU A 416 -1.74 -18.69 8.50
C LEU A 416 -1.88 -19.97 7.67
N ASP A 417 -2.79 -20.02 6.72
CA ASP A 417 -3.07 -21.16 5.87
C ASP A 417 -2.13 -21.18 4.65
N THR A 418 -0.83 -21.33 4.89
CA THR A 418 0.21 -21.28 3.86
C THR A 418 1.45 -22.05 4.28
N SER A 419 2.28 -22.44 3.32
CA SER A 419 3.59 -23.06 3.54
C SER A 419 4.73 -22.16 3.08
N LEU A 420 4.69 -21.76 1.80
CA LEU A 420 5.51 -20.72 1.20
C LEU A 420 4.58 -19.62 0.69
N TYR A 421 4.98 -18.37 0.79
CA TYR A 421 4.18 -17.25 0.30
C TYR A 421 5.04 -16.11 -0.21
N MET A 422 4.55 -15.40 -1.22
CA MET A 422 5.14 -14.15 -1.67
C MET A 422 4.49 -12.97 -0.94
N LEU A 423 5.28 -12.10 -0.35
CA LEU A 423 4.77 -10.86 0.22
C LEU A 423 5.58 -9.67 -0.29
N GLY A 424 4.94 -8.53 -0.44
CA GLY A 424 5.60 -7.26 -0.65
C GLY A 424 5.28 -6.33 0.50
N TRP A 425 6.29 -5.63 1.02
CA TRP A 425 6.14 -4.70 2.11
C TRP A 425 6.62 -3.31 1.72
N GLY A 426 5.88 -2.30 2.11
CA GLY A 426 6.17 -0.91 1.78
C GLY A 426 5.15 0.03 2.40
N GLY A 427 5.14 1.28 1.98
CA GLY A 427 4.20 2.28 2.45
C GLY A 427 4.82 3.64 2.69
N SER A 428 4.15 4.49 3.47
CA SER A 428 4.57 5.86 3.74
C SER A 428 5.61 5.98 4.86
N ILE A 429 5.77 4.95 5.70
CA ILE A 429 6.78 4.94 6.77
C ILE A 429 8.15 4.65 6.14
N THR A 430 9.10 5.55 6.35
CA THR A 430 10.46 5.48 5.81
C THR A 430 11.49 5.03 6.85
N ASP A 431 11.05 4.41 7.91
CA ASP A 431 11.85 3.92 9.04
C ASP A 431 11.85 2.38 9.09
N ALA A 432 12.89 1.77 9.67
CA ALA A 432 13.01 0.31 9.84
C ALA A 432 11.86 -0.28 10.66
N GLU A 433 11.28 0.50 11.55
CA GLU A 433 10.13 0.11 12.36
C GLU A 433 8.93 -0.36 11.53
N THR A 434 8.79 0.15 10.29
CA THR A 434 7.78 -0.34 9.35
C THR A 434 7.87 -1.85 9.09
N THR A 435 9.07 -2.43 9.24
CA THR A 435 9.34 -3.87 9.06
C THR A 435 9.40 -4.59 10.41
N PHE A 436 9.99 -3.97 11.42
CA PHE A 436 10.29 -4.67 12.68
C PHE A 436 9.04 -5.09 13.42
N THR A 437 8.23 -4.16 13.86
CA THR A 437 7.06 -4.50 14.67
C THR A 437 6.06 -5.37 13.92
N PRO A 438 5.69 -5.10 12.65
CA PRO A 438 4.68 -5.92 11.98
C PRO A 438 5.20 -7.26 11.42
N ILE A 439 6.48 -7.36 11.01
CA ILE A 439 6.99 -8.52 10.28
C ILE A 439 8.04 -9.32 11.06
N TYR A 440 9.04 -8.63 11.67
CA TYR A 440 10.19 -9.32 12.27
C TYR A 440 9.91 -9.84 13.67
N ARG A 441 9.03 -9.18 14.41
CA ARG A 441 8.73 -9.56 15.78
C ARG A 441 7.90 -10.83 15.85
N ASN A 442 8.05 -11.55 16.97
CA ASN A 442 7.18 -12.67 17.32
C ASN A 442 5.72 -12.21 17.34
N ARG A 443 4.80 -13.07 16.91
CA ARG A 443 3.37 -12.74 16.96
C ARG A 443 2.91 -12.53 18.39
N GLY A 444 2.21 -11.44 18.61
CA GLY A 444 1.72 -11.03 19.93
C GLY A 444 0.46 -10.19 19.83
N ASP A 445 0.10 -9.58 20.95
CA ASP A 445 -1.06 -8.69 21.04
C ASP A 445 -0.83 -7.35 20.35
N LYS A 446 -1.91 -6.59 20.15
CA LYS A 446 -1.89 -5.21 19.63
C LYS A 446 -1.22 -5.06 18.27
N GLY A 447 -1.25 -6.09 17.44
CA GLY A 447 -0.72 -6.08 16.08
C GLY A 447 0.79 -6.34 15.98
N ILE A 448 1.47 -6.66 17.07
CA ILE A 448 2.88 -7.07 17.03
C ILE A 448 2.99 -8.38 16.24
N GLY A 449 3.90 -8.42 15.26
CA GLY A 449 4.07 -9.59 14.40
C GLY A 449 2.84 -9.95 13.56
N ALA A 450 1.90 -9.04 13.36
CA ALA A 450 0.65 -9.32 12.65
C ALA A 450 0.88 -9.86 11.25
N TYR A 451 1.95 -9.46 10.59
CA TYR A 451 2.36 -9.88 9.24
C TYR A 451 3.50 -10.91 9.24
N ASN A 452 3.93 -11.42 10.39
CA ASN A 452 4.78 -12.60 10.50
C ASN A 452 3.92 -13.84 10.16
N TYR A 453 3.58 -14.00 8.89
CA TYR A 453 2.76 -15.11 8.40
C TYR A 453 3.50 -16.45 8.40
N GLY A 454 4.84 -16.42 8.48
CA GLY A 454 5.68 -17.59 8.71
C GLY A 454 5.59 -18.12 10.15
N ASN A 455 4.96 -17.33 11.04
CA ASN A 455 4.74 -17.66 12.45
C ASN A 455 6.00 -18.19 13.17
N TYR A 456 7.17 -17.67 12.78
CA TYR A 456 8.42 -18.01 13.45
C TYR A 456 8.53 -17.28 14.80
N THR A 457 9.32 -17.86 15.68
CA THR A 457 9.71 -17.26 16.96
C THR A 457 11.22 -17.13 16.99
N ASP A 458 11.71 -15.92 17.27
CA ASP A 458 13.12 -15.59 17.47
C ASP A 458 13.22 -14.52 18.57
N ASP A 459 13.42 -14.98 19.81
CA ASP A 459 13.41 -14.10 20.99
C ASP A 459 14.55 -13.07 20.96
N LYS A 460 15.70 -13.41 20.37
CA LYS A 460 16.83 -12.50 20.25
C LYS A 460 16.53 -11.36 19.26
N LEU A 461 16.00 -11.72 18.10
CA LEU A 461 15.55 -10.74 17.10
C LEU A 461 14.43 -9.87 17.67
N ASP A 462 13.42 -10.48 18.31
CA ASP A 462 12.29 -9.76 18.90
C ASP A 462 12.76 -8.74 19.94
N ALA A 463 13.67 -9.12 20.85
CA ALA A 463 14.19 -8.24 21.88
C ALA A 463 14.95 -7.02 21.28
N VAL A 464 15.80 -7.25 20.26
CA VAL A 464 16.55 -6.17 19.63
C VAL A 464 15.64 -5.24 18.83
N ALA A 465 14.69 -5.79 18.07
CA ALA A 465 13.70 -5.01 17.34
C ALA A 465 12.84 -4.17 18.30
N ALA A 466 12.38 -4.77 19.42
CA ALA A 466 11.62 -4.06 20.43
C ALA A 466 12.43 -2.96 21.13
N ALA A 467 13.74 -3.15 21.33
CA ALA A 467 14.60 -2.12 21.91
C ALA A 467 14.77 -0.94 20.95
N SER A 468 14.96 -1.18 19.63
CA SER A 468 15.10 -0.12 18.65
C SER A 468 13.87 0.77 18.53
N SER A 469 12.67 0.21 18.76
CA SER A 469 11.41 0.95 18.73
C SER A 469 11.25 1.98 19.86
N LYS A 470 12.05 1.87 20.92
CA LYS A 470 11.99 2.71 22.13
C LYS A 470 13.22 3.60 22.31
N GLU A 471 14.30 3.33 21.56
CA GLU A 471 15.56 4.04 21.71
C GLU A 471 15.45 5.45 21.13
N ALA A 472 15.68 6.45 21.97
CA ALA A 472 15.62 7.86 21.61
C ALA A 472 16.96 8.39 21.08
N ASP A 473 18.08 7.79 21.47
CA ASP A 473 19.41 8.15 20.98
C ASP A 473 19.59 7.63 19.54
N PRO A 474 19.80 8.51 18.55
CA PRO A 474 19.86 8.11 17.14
C PRO A 474 20.97 7.10 16.82
N ASP A 475 22.14 7.22 17.44
CA ASP A 475 23.28 6.36 17.14
C ASP A 475 23.08 4.96 17.75
N LYS A 476 22.61 4.89 18.99
CA LYS A 476 22.25 3.62 19.62
C LYS A 476 21.11 2.94 18.87
N ARG A 477 20.10 3.71 18.46
CA ARG A 477 18.98 3.20 17.68
C ARG A 477 19.47 2.63 16.34
N LYS A 478 20.34 3.33 15.63
CA LYS A 478 20.94 2.86 14.37
C LYS A 478 21.70 1.53 14.55
N ALA A 479 22.46 1.39 15.64
CA ALA A 479 23.16 0.15 15.96
C ALA A 479 22.19 -1.02 16.22
N LEU A 480 21.12 -0.80 16.98
CA LEU A 480 20.08 -1.79 17.23
C LEU A 480 19.36 -2.20 15.94
N ILE A 481 19.05 -1.24 15.07
CA ILE A 481 18.44 -1.49 13.77
C ILE A 481 19.33 -2.39 12.91
N LYS A 482 20.61 -2.06 12.81
CA LYS A 482 21.60 -2.88 12.08
C LYS A 482 21.66 -4.30 12.65
N GLN A 483 21.74 -4.43 13.96
CA GLN A 483 21.77 -5.73 14.64
C GLN A 483 20.51 -6.57 14.34
N ALA A 484 19.32 -5.96 14.35
CA ALA A 484 18.09 -6.68 14.03
C ALA A 484 18.07 -7.20 12.59
N PHE A 485 18.51 -6.40 11.61
CA PHE A 485 18.60 -6.86 10.23
C PHE A 485 19.60 -8.01 10.07
N LEU A 486 20.78 -7.93 10.69
CA LEU A 486 21.79 -9.00 10.61
C LEU A 486 21.29 -10.29 11.23
N LEU A 487 20.64 -10.25 12.41
CA LEU A 487 20.04 -11.43 13.03
C LEU A 487 18.98 -12.07 12.11
N HIS A 488 18.11 -11.27 11.51
CA HIS A 488 17.10 -11.77 10.59
C HIS A 488 17.72 -12.40 9.33
N ASN A 489 18.75 -11.76 8.76
CA ASN A 489 19.43 -12.25 7.56
C ASN A 489 20.18 -13.56 7.85
N ASP A 490 20.82 -13.69 9.01
CA ASP A 490 21.49 -14.93 9.42
C ASP A 490 20.51 -16.08 9.64
N ALA A 491 19.37 -15.82 10.23
CA ALA A 491 18.31 -16.80 10.42
C ALA A 491 17.57 -17.16 9.12
N VAL A 492 17.63 -16.30 8.09
CA VAL A 492 16.87 -16.45 6.84
C VAL A 492 15.39 -16.68 7.11
N HIS A 493 14.78 -15.85 7.96
CA HIS A 493 13.34 -15.96 8.22
C HIS A 493 12.50 -15.62 6.99
N HIS A 494 13.02 -14.76 6.12
CA HIS A 494 12.47 -14.46 4.79
C HIS A 494 13.58 -14.50 3.74
N ILE A 495 13.19 -14.67 2.48
CA ILE A 495 14.09 -14.56 1.33
C ILE A 495 13.77 -13.25 0.59
N PRO A 496 14.53 -12.17 0.80
CA PRO A 496 14.36 -10.94 0.05
C PRO A 496 14.63 -11.18 -1.43
N LEU A 497 13.82 -10.61 -2.32
CA LEU A 497 14.03 -10.69 -3.76
C LEU A 497 14.57 -9.37 -4.29
N HIS A 498 13.72 -8.37 -4.39
CA HIS A 498 14.07 -7.09 -4.99
C HIS A 498 13.20 -5.95 -4.47
N ARG A 499 13.75 -4.73 -4.52
CA ARG A 499 12.95 -3.51 -4.49
C ARG A 499 12.32 -3.30 -5.84
N GLN A 500 11.04 -2.99 -5.85
CA GLN A 500 10.26 -2.86 -7.06
C GLN A 500 10.38 -1.45 -7.63
N PHE A 501 10.70 -1.33 -8.93
CA PHE A 501 10.33 -0.16 -9.69
C PHE A 501 8.86 -0.25 -10.05
N ILE A 502 8.17 0.86 -9.99
CA ILE A 502 6.79 0.95 -10.43
C ILE A 502 6.64 2.10 -11.40
N PRO A 503 6.86 1.85 -12.69
CA PRO A 503 6.60 2.85 -13.70
C PRO A 503 5.10 3.16 -13.74
N TRP A 504 4.77 4.42 -13.97
CA TRP A 504 3.43 4.86 -14.31
C TRP A 504 3.37 5.17 -15.79
N ALA A 505 2.22 4.99 -16.40
CA ALA A 505 2.01 5.38 -17.79
C ALA A 505 0.80 6.30 -17.92
N GLU A 506 1.00 7.46 -18.51
CA GLU A 506 -0.02 8.49 -18.69
C GLU A 506 -0.12 8.92 -20.16
N ARG A 507 -1.30 9.29 -20.62
CA ARG A 507 -1.45 9.93 -21.92
C ARG A 507 -0.75 11.29 -21.95
N THR A 508 -0.31 11.75 -23.12
CA THR A 508 0.47 12.99 -23.26
C THR A 508 -0.24 14.25 -22.80
N ASN A 509 -1.58 14.24 -22.75
CA ASN A 509 -2.39 15.33 -22.21
C ASN A 509 -2.59 15.25 -20.68
N VAL A 510 -2.12 14.21 -20.00
CA VAL A 510 -2.17 14.06 -18.54
C VAL A 510 -0.81 14.43 -17.95
N ALA A 511 -0.81 15.03 -16.78
CA ALA A 511 0.38 15.26 -15.96
C ALA A 511 0.08 14.86 -14.51
N ALA A 512 0.66 13.74 -14.09
CA ALA A 512 0.63 13.23 -12.72
C ALA A 512 2.00 13.42 -12.03
N VAL A 513 2.01 13.34 -10.70
CA VAL A 513 3.22 13.42 -9.88
C VAL A 513 3.56 12.03 -9.36
N HIS A 514 4.60 11.41 -9.93
CA HIS A 514 5.06 10.10 -9.45
C HIS A 514 5.61 10.20 -8.02
N ARG A 515 5.18 9.25 -7.16
CA ARG A 515 5.63 9.18 -5.76
C ARG A 515 6.08 7.77 -5.41
N ALA A 516 7.14 7.65 -4.62
CA ALA A 516 7.67 6.36 -4.19
C ALA A 516 6.71 5.52 -3.32
N VAL A 517 5.68 6.12 -2.76
CA VAL A 517 4.59 5.41 -2.07
C VAL A 517 3.56 4.82 -3.02
N ASN A 518 3.70 5.05 -4.33
CA ASN A 518 2.79 4.57 -5.37
C ASN A 518 1.33 5.01 -5.18
N TRP A 519 1.13 6.23 -4.69
CA TRP A 519 -0.18 6.84 -4.53
C TRP A 519 -0.36 7.94 -5.57
N LEU A 520 -1.37 7.78 -6.43
CA LEU A 520 -1.78 8.79 -7.41
C LEU A 520 -2.70 9.80 -6.71
N GLU A 521 -2.16 10.98 -6.39
CA GLU A 521 -2.90 12.07 -5.75
C GLU A 521 -3.67 12.85 -6.81
N TRP A 522 -4.97 12.65 -6.90
CA TRP A 522 -5.81 13.22 -7.98
C TRP A 522 -5.90 14.74 -7.93
N GLN A 523 -5.79 15.33 -6.73
CA GLN A 523 -5.77 16.79 -6.56
C GLN A 523 -4.55 17.48 -7.19
N TRP A 524 -3.52 16.70 -7.59
CA TRP A 524 -2.33 17.21 -8.30
C TRP A 524 -2.31 16.88 -9.79
N VAL A 525 -3.28 16.10 -10.27
CA VAL A 525 -3.33 15.69 -11.68
C VAL A 525 -3.92 16.82 -12.52
N THR A 526 -3.25 17.14 -13.63
CA THR A 526 -3.73 18.10 -14.64
C THR A 526 -4.04 17.35 -15.93
N ILE A 527 -5.20 17.63 -16.53
CA ILE A 527 -5.61 17.16 -17.85
C ILE A 527 -5.68 18.40 -18.76
N LYS A 528 -4.91 18.39 -19.86
CA LYS A 528 -4.84 19.48 -20.86
C LYS A 528 -5.91 19.32 -21.92
#